data_a1a5cfc0b69f86ebcfd66bc42ea4961d
#
_entry.id   a1a5cfc0b69f86ebcfd66bc42ea4961d
#
_cell.length_a   1.000
_cell.length_b   1.000
_cell.length_c   1.000
_cell.angle_alpha   90.00
_cell.angle_beta   90.00
_cell.angle_gamma   90.00
#
_symmetry.space_group_name_H-M   'P 1'
#
loop_
_entity.id
_entity.type
_entity.pdbx_description
1 polymer ?
#
loop_
_entity_poly.entity_id
_entity_poly.type
_entity_poly.pdbx_seq_one_letter_code
_entity_poly.pdbx_strand_id
1 'polypeptide(L)'
;MKHLKFFIAIPIAFISLNLYSQTMITGNVIDEDGKPFINYTLKVVGASKLDSLKLYSPNGNFSFEGNDCPYHFTIAYFGEQVLDTIVGCDDVKSHLTFQTKLEKKLEEIIVLGKRPIVKSKLMEDQIQIKGITIFENNNMVEILQKVPGFIQNSNQLTYKSLPVVSVRFGSQGISRQLTADMLQMLESLFAENVSSIIFKRLPQGNSYELIVNSVIIKGFETTTTAEYSRGEGDYGTINTRGVLNTAKLANSLYLRTNPYRSPTSSTRQYVFDNGVVKDIEDAKQKKTKDFYVDYANNYNLSKEVNAGVLINYLVSNNKEVRTSNVFGNVSDMDASQFYRFFTTGVYFDLKKNKHKLHLEMAFNNKNDQYKLRNTNNTLLQSMKSYNITPNASVDYTYTFRNPKFKIRSFSSYSYMFLTAEDVFHNIKLQDFWEHTFRQDMYLNGSFGKVEFNAGITFDYSTSHKAHYFYVDPHILLGYEINGHKFGIRYDQNTSRPLSGQLAGITKKENEGIDITGNNDLKPYRNTQLELSYRRGNLGVNIGGCRR
;
A
#
# COMPACT_ATOMS: atom_id res chain seq x y z
N MET A 1 24.13 54.15 -44.63
CA MET A 1 24.46 53.41 -45.89
C MET A 1 25.24 52.17 -45.55
N LYS A 2 24.87 51.09 -46.28
CA LYS A 2 25.51 49.80 -46.42
C LYS A 2 25.19 48.75 -45.34
N HIS A 3 24.27 47.90 -45.77
CA HIS A 3 23.91 46.58 -45.25
C HIS A 3 25.09 45.60 -45.27
N LEU A 4 25.30 44.88 -44.21
CA LEU A 4 26.07 43.64 -44.26
C LEU A 4 25.18 42.49 -43.75
N LYS A 5 24.68 41.69 -44.66
CA LYS A 5 23.97 40.45 -44.41
C LYS A 5 25.00 39.37 -44.07
N PHE A 6 25.07 38.96 -42.82
CA PHE A 6 25.81 37.77 -42.44
C PHE A 6 24.85 36.58 -42.50
N PHE A 7 25.00 35.74 -43.52
CA PHE A 7 24.44 34.41 -43.59
C PHE A 7 25.29 33.50 -42.71
N ILE A 8 24.78 33.15 -41.52
CA ILE A 8 25.33 32.01 -40.76
C ILE A 8 24.52 30.78 -41.16
N ALA A 9 25.12 29.94 -41.98
CA ALA A 9 24.67 28.59 -42.23
C ALA A 9 24.98 27.76 -40.97
N ILE A 10 23.95 27.45 -40.20
CA ILE A 10 24.02 26.49 -39.10
C ILE A 10 23.98 25.10 -39.72
N PRO A 11 25.00 24.24 -39.57
CA PRO A 11 24.86 22.84 -39.93
C PRO A 11 23.92 22.22 -38.93
N ILE A 12 22.72 21.84 -39.39
CA ILE A 12 21.82 20.95 -38.64
C ILE A 12 22.53 19.60 -38.57
N ALA A 13 23.31 19.39 -37.53
CA ALA A 13 23.73 18.07 -37.14
C ALA A 13 22.45 17.30 -36.80
N PHE A 14 22.06 16.39 -37.67
CA PHE A 14 21.12 15.32 -37.35
C PHE A 14 21.72 14.51 -36.20
N ILE A 15 21.44 14.93 -34.97
CA ILE A 15 21.50 14.03 -33.82
C ILE A 15 20.37 13.03 -34.08
N SER A 16 20.71 11.87 -34.61
CA SER A 16 19.87 10.70 -34.59
C SER A 16 19.65 10.33 -33.10
N LEU A 17 18.69 11.01 -32.49
CA LEU A 17 18.04 10.50 -31.31
C LEU A 17 17.44 9.17 -31.75
N ASN A 18 18.07 8.07 -31.36
CA ASN A 18 17.39 6.80 -31.30
C ASN A 18 16.26 6.98 -30.28
N LEU A 19 15.15 7.55 -30.75
CA LEU A 19 13.86 7.42 -30.13
C LEU A 19 13.56 5.92 -30.15
N TYR A 20 13.88 5.23 -29.10
CA TYR A 20 13.30 3.93 -28.82
C TYR A 20 11.79 4.20 -28.73
N SER A 21 11.10 3.99 -29.85
CA SER A 21 9.65 4.06 -29.90
C SER A 21 9.15 2.91 -29.03
N GLN A 22 8.70 3.24 -27.83
CA GLN A 22 7.98 2.29 -27.01
C GLN A 22 6.72 1.92 -27.77
N THR A 23 6.61 0.66 -28.14
CA THR A 23 5.45 0.17 -28.88
C THR A 23 4.36 -0.18 -27.87
N MET A 24 3.22 0.47 -27.96
CA MET A 24 2.04 0.12 -27.17
C MET A 24 1.46 -1.19 -27.72
N ILE A 25 1.51 -2.24 -26.92
CA ILE A 25 0.94 -3.56 -27.23
C ILE A 25 -0.40 -3.63 -26.52
N THR A 26 -1.46 -3.89 -27.28
CA THR A 26 -2.81 -4.07 -26.78
C THR A 26 -3.30 -5.47 -27.08
N GLY A 27 -4.29 -5.94 -26.34
CA GLY A 27 -4.90 -7.23 -26.65
C GLY A 27 -6.14 -7.52 -25.83
N ASN A 28 -6.74 -8.65 -26.15
CA ASN A 28 -7.89 -9.18 -25.44
C ASN A 28 -7.73 -10.67 -25.17
N VAL A 29 -8.36 -11.13 -24.12
CA VAL A 29 -8.46 -12.54 -23.76
C VAL A 29 -9.92 -12.96 -23.87
N ILE A 30 -10.17 -14.07 -24.56
CA ILE A 30 -11.50 -14.64 -24.78
C ILE A 30 -11.56 -16.07 -24.21
N ASP A 31 -12.75 -16.51 -23.83
CA ASP A 31 -13.02 -17.89 -23.44
C ASP A 31 -13.28 -18.80 -24.66
N GLU A 32 -13.60 -20.06 -24.43
CA GLU A 32 -13.90 -21.04 -25.48
C GLU A 32 -15.11 -20.66 -26.34
N ASP A 33 -16.06 -19.91 -25.78
CA ASP A 33 -17.26 -19.43 -26.45
C ASP A 33 -17.02 -18.12 -27.22
N GLY A 34 -15.79 -17.60 -27.23
CA GLY A 34 -15.45 -16.33 -27.85
C GLY A 34 -15.89 -15.09 -27.06
N LYS A 35 -16.31 -15.27 -25.79
CA LYS A 35 -16.68 -14.16 -24.90
C LYS A 35 -15.45 -13.62 -24.20
N PRO A 36 -15.42 -12.32 -23.85
CA PRO A 36 -14.31 -11.74 -23.10
C PRO A 36 -14.08 -12.48 -21.77
N PHE A 37 -12.85 -12.98 -21.58
CA PHE A 37 -12.41 -13.57 -20.33
C PHE A 37 -12.04 -12.44 -19.36
N ILE A 38 -12.70 -12.34 -18.23
CA ILE A 38 -12.61 -11.18 -17.32
C ILE A 38 -12.01 -11.56 -15.96
N ASN A 39 -11.52 -10.55 -15.23
CA ASN A 39 -10.99 -10.70 -13.87
C ASN A 39 -9.79 -11.65 -13.77
N TYR A 40 -8.89 -11.59 -14.73
CA TYR A 40 -7.65 -12.35 -14.73
C TYR A 40 -6.43 -11.48 -14.39
N THR A 41 -5.36 -12.13 -14.01
CA THR A 41 -4.03 -11.52 -13.88
C THR A 41 -3.18 -11.95 -15.07
N LEU A 42 -2.58 -10.99 -15.75
CA LEU A 42 -1.64 -11.20 -16.83
C LEU A 42 -0.23 -10.88 -16.33
N LYS A 43 0.69 -11.83 -16.48
CA LYS A 43 2.12 -11.62 -16.31
C LYS A 43 2.79 -11.61 -17.68
N VAL A 44 3.59 -10.59 -17.96
CA VAL A 44 4.36 -10.45 -19.20
C VAL A 44 5.83 -10.37 -18.81
N VAL A 45 6.65 -11.19 -19.44
CA VAL A 45 8.11 -11.20 -19.23
C VAL A 45 8.78 -11.04 -20.58
N GLY A 46 9.63 -10.01 -20.74
CA GLY A 46 10.42 -9.79 -21.93
C GLY A 46 11.64 -10.71 -22.01
N ALA A 47 12.35 -10.67 -23.14
CA ALA A 47 13.50 -11.53 -23.41
C ALA A 47 14.62 -11.39 -22.39
N SER A 48 14.90 -10.19 -21.92
CA SER A 48 15.94 -9.90 -20.90
C SER A 48 15.64 -10.45 -19.52
N LYS A 49 14.38 -10.87 -19.26
CA LYS A 49 13.87 -11.29 -17.94
C LYS A 49 14.02 -10.26 -16.81
N LEU A 50 14.56 -9.09 -17.12
CA LEU A 50 14.73 -7.99 -16.16
C LEU A 50 13.40 -7.27 -15.90
N ASP A 51 12.52 -7.21 -16.93
CA ASP A 51 11.23 -6.57 -16.83
C ASP A 51 10.11 -7.61 -16.80
N SER A 52 9.53 -7.83 -15.63
CA SER A 52 8.30 -8.60 -15.50
C SER A 52 7.17 -7.67 -15.12
N LEU A 53 6.19 -7.52 -16.01
CA LEU A 53 5.00 -6.74 -15.78
C LEU A 53 3.84 -7.65 -15.37
N LYS A 54 3.13 -7.27 -14.31
CA LYS A 54 1.93 -7.96 -13.87
C LYS A 54 0.74 -7.02 -13.95
N LEU A 55 -0.24 -7.36 -14.78
CA LEU A 55 -1.42 -6.56 -15.04
C LEU A 55 -2.68 -7.30 -14.58
N TYR A 56 -3.67 -6.54 -14.14
CA TYR A 56 -5.02 -7.04 -13.89
C TYR A 56 -5.98 -6.54 -14.96
N SER A 57 -6.73 -7.45 -15.57
CA SER A 57 -7.76 -7.10 -16.55
C SER A 57 -9.17 -7.40 -16.02
N PRO A 58 -9.96 -6.37 -15.69
CA PRO A 58 -11.34 -6.53 -15.24
C PRO A 58 -12.33 -6.78 -16.38
N ASN A 59 -11.95 -6.48 -17.62
CA ASN A 59 -12.83 -6.44 -18.78
C ASN A 59 -12.36 -7.31 -19.96
N GLY A 60 -11.33 -8.11 -19.76
CA GLY A 60 -10.77 -8.97 -20.80
C GLY A 60 -9.72 -8.30 -21.68
N ASN A 61 -9.52 -6.98 -21.58
CA ASN A 61 -8.54 -6.26 -22.40
C ASN A 61 -7.27 -5.99 -21.60
N PHE A 62 -6.13 -5.90 -22.26
CA PHE A 62 -4.87 -5.48 -21.67
C PHE A 62 -4.13 -4.52 -22.59
N SER A 63 -3.27 -3.70 -21.99
CA SER A 63 -2.32 -2.86 -22.72
C SER A 63 -1.07 -2.67 -21.89
N PHE A 64 0.09 -2.65 -22.54
CA PHE A 64 1.36 -2.36 -21.91
C PHE A 64 2.36 -1.80 -22.94
N GLU A 65 3.36 -1.11 -22.45
CA GLU A 65 4.47 -0.63 -23.25
C GLU A 65 5.59 -1.67 -23.22
N GLY A 66 6.08 -2.10 -24.38
CA GLY A 66 7.12 -3.11 -24.48
C GLY A 66 8.10 -2.86 -25.59
N ASN A 67 9.39 -3.16 -25.34
CA ASN A 67 10.49 -3.02 -26.30
C ASN A 67 11.37 -4.27 -26.38
N ASP A 68 11.05 -5.31 -25.63
CA ASP A 68 11.94 -6.43 -25.37
C ASP A 68 11.28 -7.77 -25.70
N CYS A 69 10.98 -7.98 -26.99
CA CYS A 69 10.45 -9.26 -27.45
C CYS A 69 11.55 -10.33 -27.60
N PRO A 70 11.24 -11.64 -27.58
CA PRO A 70 9.91 -12.23 -27.44
C PRO A 70 9.32 -12.05 -26.05
N TYR A 71 7.98 -12.02 -25.97
CA TYR A 71 7.27 -11.89 -24.70
C TYR A 71 6.69 -13.23 -24.28
N HIS A 72 6.90 -13.57 -23.02
CA HIS A 72 6.25 -14.71 -22.36
C HIS A 72 5.01 -14.21 -21.61
N PHE A 73 3.84 -14.64 -22.03
CA PHE A 73 2.54 -14.30 -21.44
C PHE A 73 2.05 -15.45 -20.59
N THR A 74 1.78 -15.17 -19.33
CA THR A 74 1.13 -16.11 -18.41
C THR A 74 -0.17 -15.48 -17.93
N ILE A 75 -1.32 -16.13 -18.20
CA ILE A 75 -2.63 -15.70 -17.71
C ILE A 75 -3.04 -16.59 -16.56
N ALA A 76 -3.36 -15.99 -15.42
CA ALA A 76 -3.82 -16.69 -14.24
C ALA A 76 -5.21 -16.20 -13.81
N TYR A 77 -6.05 -17.15 -13.42
CA TYR A 77 -7.38 -16.90 -12.87
C TYR A 77 -7.53 -17.62 -11.53
N PHE A 78 -7.75 -16.85 -10.46
CA PHE A 78 -7.72 -17.36 -9.07
C PHE A 78 -6.45 -18.16 -8.72
N GLY A 79 -5.31 -17.76 -9.28
CA GLY A 79 -4.02 -18.40 -9.06
C GLY A 79 -3.77 -19.65 -9.91
N GLU A 80 -4.74 -20.14 -10.64
CA GLU A 80 -4.57 -21.19 -11.64
C GLU A 80 -4.10 -20.58 -12.96
N GLN A 81 -3.07 -21.18 -13.54
CA GLN A 81 -2.56 -20.78 -14.85
C GLN A 81 -3.49 -21.32 -15.93
N VAL A 82 -4.18 -20.42 -16.64
CA VAL A 82 -5.14 -20.76 -17.69
C VAL A 82 -4.57 -20.62 -19.11
N LEU A 83 -3.47 -19.88 -19.24
CA LEU A 83 -2.71 -19.78 -20.47
C LEU A 83 -1.24 -19.52 -20.17
N ASP A 84 -0.37 -20.16 -20.94
CA ASP A 84 1.07 -19.91 -20.95
C ASP A 84 1.56 -19.97 -22.39
N THR A 85 2.09 -18.87 -22.91
CA THR A 85 2.48 -18.77 -24.31
C THR A 85 3.61 -17.77 -24.53
N ILE A 86 4.40 -18.02 -25.57
CA ILE A 86 5.44 -17.11 -26.00
C ILE A 86 5.05 -16.52 -27.35
N VAL A 87 5.11 -15.19 -27.44
CA VAL A 87 4.86 -14.47 -28.69
C VAL A 87 6.19 -13.96 -29.23
N GLY A 88 6.57 -14.40 -30.41
CA GLY A 88 7.79 -13.98 -31.11
C GLY A 88 7.71 -12.54 -31.57
N CYS A 89 8.86 -11.94 -31.91
CA CYS A 89 8.91 -10.55 -32.38
C CYS A 89 8.11 -10.32 -33.66
N ASP A 90 8.10 -11.28 -34.56
CA ASP A 90 7.37 -11.21 -35.83
C ASP A 90 5.85 -11.34 -35.64
N ASP A 91 5.42 -11.93 -34.52
CA ASP A 91 4.02 -12.15 -34.17
C ASP A 91 3.43 -11.03 -33.30
N VAL A 92 4.28 -10.13 -32.79
CA VAL A 92 3.84 -8.98 -31.98
C VAL A 92 3.15 -7.97 -32.88
N LYS A 93 1.84 -8.13 -33.03
CA LYS A 93 0.96 -7.16 -33.70
C LYS A 93 0.54 -6.09 -32.68
N SER A 94 0.08 -4.96 -33.17
CA SER A 94 -0.48 -3.89 -32.32
C SER A 94 -1.66 -4.36 -31.46
N HIS A 95 -2.27 -5.50 -31.81
CA HIS A 95 -3.36 -6.12 -31.07
C HIS A 95 -3.24 -7.64 -31.05
N LEU A 96 -3.20 -8.23 -29.85
CA LEU A 96 -3.09 -9.66 -29.60
C LEU A 96 -4.42 -10.20 -29.08
N THR A 97 -4.82 -11.39 -29.54
CA THR A 97 -5.99 -12.09 -29.01
C THR A 97 -5.57 -13.45 -28.50
N PHE A 98 -5.82 -13.70 -27.21
CA PHE A 98 -5.58 -14.99 -26.58
C PHE A 98 -6.89 -15.69 -26.28
N GLN A 99 -6.97 -16.97 -26.62
CA GLN A 99 -8.10 -17.84 -26.23
C GLN A 99 -7.67 -18.74 -25.08
N THR A 100 -8.41 -18.71 -23.98
CA THR A 100 -8.14 -19.55 -22.82
C THR A 100 -9.08 -20.73 -22.80
N LYS A 101 -8.57 -21.90 -22.39
CA LYS A 101 -9.36 -23.07 -22.01
C LYS A 101 -9.35 -23.17 -20.50
N LEU A 102 -10.50 -22.93 -19.88
CA LEU A 102 -10.74 -23.43 -18.54
C LEU A 102 -11.04 -24.93 -18.68
N GLU A 103 -10.03 -25.78 -18.57
CA GLU A 103 -10.32 -27.20 -18.35
C GLU A 103 -11.15 -27.30 -17.06
N LYS A 104 -12.46 -27.45 -17.23
CA LYS A 104 -13.35 -27.84 -16.14
C LYS A 104 -12.98 -29.27 -15.74
N LYS A 105 -11.97 -29.44 -14.90
CA LYS A 105 -11.95 -30.62 -14.01
C LYS A 105 -13.09 -30.42 -13.01
N LEU A 106 -14.29 -30.61 -13.51
CA LEU A 106 -15.48 -30.83 -12.69
C LEU A 106 -15.39 -32.27 -12.17
N GLU A 107 -14.66 -32.49 -11.08
CA GLU A 107 -15.17 -33.43 -10.11
C GLU A 107 -16.55 -32.92 -9.73
N GLU A 108 -17.54 -33.80 -9.84
CA GLU A 108 -18.96 -33.51 -9.65
C GLU A 108 -19.21 -32.92 -8.26
N ILE A 109 -19.02 -31.60 -8.14
CA ILE A 109 -19.42 -30.87 -6.95
C ILE A 109 -20.88 -30.54 -7.16
N ILE A 110 -21.75 -31.25 -6.42
CA ILE A 110 -23.16 -30.89 -6.27
C ILE A 110 -23.21 -29.46 -5.70
N VAL A 111 -23.32 -28.48 -6.58
CA VAL A 111 -23.41 -27.09 -6.21
C VAL A 111 -24.83 -26.74 -5.81
N LEU A 112 -25.15 -26.99 -4.57
CA LEU A 112 -26.33 -26.41 -3.92
C LEU A 112 -26.09 -24.88 -3.75
N GLY A 113 -26.53 -24.11 -4.74
CA GLY A 113 -26.57 -22.66 -4.70
C GLY A 113 -25.18 -21.99 -4.77
N LYS A 114 -24.74 -21.59 -5.96
CA LYS A 114 -23.52 -20.81 -6.18
C LYS A 114 -23.62 -19.45 -5.48
N ARG A 115 -23.12 -19.35 -4.23
CA ARG A 115 -22.83 -18.03 -3.66
C ARG A 115 -21.63 -17.48 -4.44
N PRO A 116 -21.73 -16.28 -5.00
CA PRO A 116 -20.58 -15.69 -5.68
C PRO A 116 -19.43 -15.56 -4.69
N ILE A 117 -18.24 -16.03 -5.07
CA ILE A 117 -17.01 -15.92 -4.26
C ILE A 117 -16.73 -14.45 -3.96
N VAL A 118 -16.99 -13.58 -4.93
CA VAL A 118 -16.82 -12.13 -4.81
C VAL A 118 -18.17 -11.44 -4.88
N LYS A 119 -18.47 -10.62 -3.87
CA LYS A 119 -19.63 -9.70 -3.83
C LYS A 119 -19.11 -8.29 -3.92
N SER A 120 -19.32 -7.65 -5.06
CA SER A 120 -18.88 -6.27 -5.29
C SER A 120 -20.00 -5.28 -5.06
N LYS A 121 -19.70 -4.23 -4.29
CA LYS A 121 -20.50 -3.02 -4.10
C LYS A 121 -19.65 -1.81 -4.50
N LEU A 122 -20.25 -0.63 -4.59
CA LEU A 122 -19.57 0.60 -5.00
C LEU A 122 -18.29 0.89 -4.20
N MET A 123 -18.32 0.65 -2.88
CA MET A 123 -17.23 1.00 -1.96
C MET A 123 -16.54 -0.20 -1.34
N GLU A 124 -16.99 -1.41 -1.62
CA GLU A 124 -16.42 -2.61 -0.99
C GLU A 124 -16.56 -3.85 -1.88
N ASP A 125 -15.53 -4.67 -1.87
CA ASP A 125 -15.55 -6.01 -2.44
C ASP A 125 -15.36 -7.01 -1.31
N GLN A 126 -16.34 -7.88 -1.09
CA GLN A 126 -16.27 -8.95 -0.11
C GLN A 126 -15.95 -10.26 -0.80
N ILE A 127 -14.96 -10.98 -0.30
CA ILE A 127 -14.52 -12.27 -0.82
C ILE A 127 -14.70 -13.31 0.27
N GLN A 128 -15.46 -14.36 -0.03
CA GLN A 128 -15.65 -15.50 0.86
C GLN A 128 -14.41 -16.39 0.80
N ILE A 129 -13.87 -16.78 1.97
CA ILE A 129 -12.68 -17.65 2.07
C ILE A 129 -13.08 -19.03 2.58
N LYS A 130 -13.78 -19.10 3.71
CA LYS A 130 -14.14 -20.38 4.33
C LYS A 130 -15.00 -21.23 3.43
N GLY A 131 -14.61 -22.49 3.24
CA GLY A 131 -15.33 -23.47 2.42
C GLY A 131 -15.12 -23.29 0.91
N ILE A 132 -14.08 -22.58 0.52
CA ILE A 132 -13.66 -22.44 -0.88
C ILE A 132 -12.35 -23.22 -1.06
N THR A 133 -12.41 -24.32 -1.78
CA THR A 133 -11.31 -25.29 -1.93
C THR A 133 -10.02 -24.67 -2.48
N ILE A 134 -10.13 -23.71 -3.39
CA ILE A 134 -8.96 -23.02 -3.97
C ILE A 134 -8.11 -22.27 -2.92
N PHE A 135 -8.69 -21.95 -1.75
CA PHE A 135 -8.00 -21.26 -0.66
C PHE A 135 -7.52 -22.21 0.45
N GLU A 136 -7.93 -23.46 0.45
CA GLU A 136 -7.54 -24.43 1.47
C GLU A 136 -6.02 -24.57 1.56
N ASN A 137 -5.49 -24.72 2.78
CA ASN A 137 -4.06 -24.84 3.10
C ASN A 137 -3.19 -23.63 2.70
N ASN A 138 -3.79 -22.53 2.26
CA ASN A 138 -3.03 -21.31 1.96
C ASN A 138 -3.01 -20.35 3.14
N ASN A 139 -1.92 -19.65 3.30
CA ASN A 139 -1.84 -18.49 4.18
C ASN A 139 -2.54 -17.27 3.57
N MET A 140 -2.74 -16.21 4.36
CA MET A 140 -3.51 -15.05 3.92
C MET A 140 -2.85 -14.34 2.73
N VAL A 141 -1.53 -14.28 2.65
CA VAL A 141 -0.83 -13.62 1.53
C VAL A 141 -1.00 -14.43 0.25
N GLU A 142 -0.90 -15.76 0.32
CA GLU A 142 -1.18 -16.65 -0.81
C GLU A 142 -2.65 -16.56 -1.27
N ILE A 143 -3.59 -16.46 -0.32
CA ILE A 143 -5.00 -16.20 -0.63
C ILE A 143 -5.18 -14.89 -1.39
N LEU A 144 -4.55 -13.82 -0.89
CA LEU A 144 -4.63 -12.51 -1.52
C LEU A 144 -4.06 -12.54 -2.95
N GLN A 145 -2.96 -13.26 -3.18
CA GLN A 145 -2.36 -13.42 -4.51
C GLN A 145 -3.28 -14.15 -5.51
N LYS A 146 -4.20 -14.98 -5.01
CA LYS A 146 -5.22 -15.65 -5.83
C LYS A 146 -6.45 -14.78 -6.11
N VAL A 147 -6.61 -13.67 -5.38
CA VAL A 147 -7.74 -12.75 -5.58
C VAL A 147 -7.53 -11.93 -6.85
N PRO A 148 -8.49 -11.95 -7.79
CA PRO A 148 -8.40 -11.16 -9.01
C PRO A 148 -8.25 -9.66 -8.70
N GLY A 149 -7.29 -9.02 -9.34
CA GLY A 149 -6.98 -7.61 -9.14
C GLY A 149 -6.07 -7.28 -7.97
N PHE A 150 -5.62 -8.29 -7.23
CA PHE A 150 -4.62 -8.10 -6.21
C PHE A 150 -3.21 -8.27 -6.80
N ILE A 151 -2.33 -7.33 -6.49
CA ILE A 151 -0.93 -7.35 -6.91
C ILE A 151 -0.06 -7.02 -5.71
N GLN A 152 0.95 -7.83 -5.48
CA GLN A 152 2.00 -7.59 -4.50
C GLN A 152 3.31 -7.28 -5.21
N ASN A 153 3.85 -6.10 -4.99
CA ASN A 153 5.16 -5.68 -5.45
C ASN A 153 6.02 -5.37 -4.24
N SER A 154 7.04 -6.19 -3.98
CA SER A 154 7.97 -6.03 -2.85
C SER A 154 7.24 -5.78 -1.52
N ASN A 155 7.10 -4.53 -1.11
CA ASN A 155 6.46 -4.12 0.15
C ASN A 155 5.11 -3.39 -0.05
N GLN A 156 4.60 -3.35 -1.28
CA GLN A 156 3.38 -2.64 -1.59
C GLN A 156 2.30 -3.60 -2.08
N LEU A 157 1.14 -3.55 -1.44
CA LEU A 157 -0.05 -4.26 -1.88
C LEU A 157 -0.96 -3.31 -2.65
N THR A 158 -1.45 -3.76 -3.79
CA THR A 158 -2.45 -3.03 -4.56
C THR A 158 -3.65 -3.92 -4.84
N TYR A 159 -4.83 -3.33 -4.88
CA TYR A 159 -6.05 -3.99 -5.31
C TYR A 159 -6.76 -3.13 -6.35
N LYS A 160 -7.06 -3.72 -7.53
CA LYS A 160 -7.64 -2.99 -8.67
C LYS A 160 -6.86 -1.69 -8.97
N SER A 161 -5.53 -1.81 -9.03
CA SER A 161 -4.58 -0.72 -9.31
C SER A 161 -4.50 0.39 -8.24
N LEU A 162 -5.17 0.26 -7.10
CA LEU A 162 -5.08 1.22 -6.00
C LEU A 162 -4.34 0.59 -4.80
N PRO A 163 -3.56 1.37 -4.05
CA PRO A 163 -2.82 0.86 -2.91
C PRO A 163 -3.75 0.40 -1.78
N VAL A 164 -3.38 -0.70 -1.13
CA VAL A 164 -3.93 -1.11 0.16
C VAL A 164 -3.04 -0.50 1.24
N VAL A 165 -3.57 0.44 2.01
CA VAL A 165 -2.78 1.25 2.96
C VAL A 165 -2.95 0.82 4.41
N SER A 166 -4.01 0.08 4.72
CA SER A 166 -4.30 -0.37 6.08
C SER A 166 -4.97 -1.73 6.12
N VAL A 167 -4.82 -2.39 7.25
CA VAL A 167 -5.43 -3.69 7.56
C VAL A 167 -6.21 -3.57 8.86
N ARG A 168 -7.38 -4.22 8.88
CA ARG A 168 -8.23 -4.33 10.06
C ARG A 168 -8.60 -5.79 10.28
N PHE A 169 -8.47 -6.27 11.50
CA PHE A 169 -8.91 -7.62 11.88
C PHE A 169 -10.30 -7.57 12.49
N GLY A 170 -11.26 -8.15 11.76
CA GLY A 170 -12.69 -8.05 12.08
C GLY A 170 -13.30 -6.70 11.70
N SER A 171 -14.61 -6.67 11.58
CA SER A 171 -15.36 -5.46 11.19
C SER A 171 -15.35 -4.36 12.25
N GLN A 172 -14.94 -4.67 13.46
CA GLN A 172 -14.92 -3.79 14.65
C GLN A 172 -13.49 -3.60 15.21
N GLY A 173 -12.47 -4.15 14.55
CA GLY A 173 -11.08 -3.99 14.99
C GLY A 173 -10.50 -2.63 14.64
N ILE A 174 -9.35 -2.32 15.23
CA ILE A 174 -8.57 -1.10 14.93
C ILE A 174 -7.95 -1.22 13.53
N SER A 175 -8.05 -0.15 12.74
CA SER A 175 -7.35 -0.03 11.47
C SER A 175 -5.87 0.23 11.71
N ARG A 176 -5.00 -0.59 11.14
CA ARG A 176 -3.55 -0.49 11.29
C ARG A 176 -2.91 -0.19 9.94
N GLN A 177 -1.93 0.67 9.93
CA GLN A 177 -1.16 0.93 8.72
C GLN A 177 -0.51 -0.38 8.22
N LEU A 178 -0.59 -0.62 6.91
CA LEU A 178 0.06 -1.77 6.30
C LEU A 178 1.57 -1.54 6.26
N THR A 179 2.29 -2.27 7.09
CA THR A 179 3.75 -2.30 7.18
C THR A 179 4.27 -3.67 6.77
N ALA A 180 5.58 -3.80 6.58
CA ALA A 180 6.20 -5.11 6.34
C ALA A 180 5.90 -6.11 7.49
N ASP A 181 5.85 -5.62 8.73
CA ASP A 181 5.50 -6.44 9.90
C ASP A 181 4.06 -6.94 9.84
N MET A 182 3.13 -6.10 9.36
CA MET A 182 1.74 -6.46 9.17
C MET A 182 1.56 -7.49 8.06
N LEU A 183 2.37 -7.43 7.00
CA LEU A 183 2.38 -8.46 5.95
C LEU A 183 2.78 -9.82 6.50
N GLN A 184 3.85 -9.88 7.28
CA GLN A 184 4.28 -11.13 7.92
C GLN A 184 3.25 -11.67 8.93
N MET A 185 2.53 -10.78 9.63
CA MET A 185 1.40 -11.18 10.44
C MET A 185 0.27 -11.79 9.59
N LEU A 186 0.00 -11.26 8.41
CA LEU A 186 -0.97 -11.85 7.47
C LEU A 186 -0.50 -13.23 6.98
N GLU A 187 0.79 -13.44 6.75
CA GLU A 187 1.37 -14.74 6.38
C GLU A 187 1.15 -15.82 7.46
N SER A 188 1.03 -15.42 8.73
CA SER A 188 0.72 -16.35 9.82
C SER A 188 -0.76 -16.77 9.92
N LEU A 189 -1.65 -16.18 9.10
CA LEU A 189 -3.08 -16.49 9.07
C LEU A 189 -3.39 -17.48 7.94
N PHE A 190 -3.99 -18.62 8.26
CA PHE A 190 -4.41 -19.62 7.30
C PHE A 190 -5.89 -19.50 6.94
N ALA A 191 -6.27 -20.00 5.76
CA ALA A 191 -7.62 -19.95 5.21
C ALA A 191 -8.70 -20.47 6.18
N GLU A 192 -8.39 -21.53 6.93
CA GLU A 192 -9.29 -22.14 7.91
C GLU A 192 -9.71 -21.17 9.03
N ASN A 193 -8.82 -20.20 9.35
CA ASN A 193 -9.02 -19.21 10.39
C ASN A 193 -9.69 -17.92 9.86
N VAL A 194 -9.97 -17.85 8.55
CA VAL A 194 -10.56 -16.69 7.90
C VAL A 194 -11.89 -17.02 7.28
N SER A 195 -12.93 -16.30 7.65
CA SER A 195 -14.26 -16.46 7.07
C SER A 195 -14.42 -15.70 5.76
N SER A 196 -13.94 -14.49 5.70
CA SER A 196 -14.00 -13.63 4.51
C SER A 196 -12.99 -12.49 4.62
N ILE A 197 -12.65 -11.89 3.49
CA ILE A 197 -11.93 -10.63 3.40
C ILE A 197 -12.78 -9.58 2.71
N ILE A 198 -12.55 -8.32 3.06
CA ILE A 198 -13.24 -7.19 2.44
C ILE A 198 -12.18 -6.15 2.05
N PHE A 199 -12.14 -5.81 0.78
CA PHE A 199 -11.45 -4.62 0.32
C PHE A 199 -12.43 -3.46 0.37
N LYS A 200 -12.27 -2.61 1.38
CA LYS A 200 -13.10 -1.43 1.56
C LYS A 200 -12.37 -0.21 1.01
N ARG A 201 -12.96 0.42 0.02
CA ARG A 201 -12.42 1.67 -0.52
C ARG A 201 -12.48 2.75 0.55
N LEU A 202 -11.37 3.42 0.79
CA LEU A 202 -11.34 4.53 1.73
C LEU A 202 -12.10 5.72 1.15
N PRO A 203 -12.65 6.58 1.99
CA PRO A 203 -13.52 7.68 1.54
C PRO A 203 -12.88 8.59 0.51
N GLN A 204 -11.57 8.79 0.58
CA GLN A 204 -10.79 9.55 -0.40
C GLN A 204 -10.70 8.87 -1.78
N GLY A 205 -11.18 7.63 -1.89
CA GLY A 205 -11.36 6.93 -3.16
C GLY A 205 -10.08 6.43 -3.84
N ASN A 206 -8.89 6.75 -3.34
CA ASN A 206 -7.59 6.46 -3.96
C ASN A 206 -6.83 5.29 -3.29
N SER A 207 -7.42 4.63 -2.33
CA SER A 207 -6.81 3.52 -1.60
C SER A 207 -7.84 2.60 -0.97
N TYR A 208 -7.38 1.42 -0.54
CA TYR A 208 -8.20 0.42 0.14
C TYR A 208 -7.72 0.16 1.57
N GLU A 209 -8.67 -0.19 2.42
CA GLU A 209 -8.47 -0.90 3.67
C GLU A 209 -8.81 -2.37 3.47
N LEU A 210 -7.92 -3.27 3.85
CA LEU A 210 -8.17 -4.71 3.90
C LEU A 210 -8.78 -5.07 5.26
N ILE A 211 -9.99 -5.64 5.27
CA ILE A 211 -10.63 -6.15 6.48
C ILE A 211 -10.59 -7.67 6.43
N VAL A 212 -9.95 -8.30 7.40
CA VAL A 212 -9.84 -9.75 7.53
C VAL A 212 -10.81 -10.21 8.61
N ASN A 213 -11.86 -10.91 8.23
CA ASN A 213 -12.83 -11.47 9.16
C ASN A 213 -12.43 -12.89 9.52
N SER A 214 -12.02 -13.10 10.78
CA SER A 214 -11.65 -14.41 11.28
C SER A 214 -12.87 -15.29 11.54
N VAL A 215 -12.67 -16.60 11.45
CA VAL A 215 -13.60 -17.58 12.00
C VAL A 215 -13.46 -17.54 13.51
N ILE A 216 -14.56 -17.32 14.23
CA ILE A 216 -14.55 -17.38 15.69
C ILE A 216 -14.53 -18.86 16.08
N ILE A 217 -13.33 -19.39 16.32
CA ILE A 217 -13.15 -20.71 16.95
C ILE A 217 -13.14 -20.46 18.45
N LYS A 218 -14.06 -21.08 19.18
CA LYS A 218 -14.06 -21.04 20.65
C LYS A 218 -12.93 -21.92 21.16
N GLY A 219 -12.09 -21.38 22.03
CA GLY A 219 -10.98 -22.09 22.64
C GLY A 219 -9.64 -21.37 22.50
N PHE A 220 -8.59 -22.12 22.70
CA PHE A 220 -7.22 -21.67 22.56
C PHE A 220 -6.58 -22.33 21.34
N GLU A 221 -5.94 -21.53 20.50
CA GLU A 221 -5.22 -21.97 19.33
C GLU A 221 -3.83 -21.31 19.31
N THR A 222 -2.80 -22.06 18.98
CA THR A 222 -1.46 -21.54 18.75
C THR A 222 -0.93 -22.05 17.43
N THR A 223 -0.26 -21.17 16.71
CA THR A 223 0.48 -21.51 15.50
C THR A 223 1.90 -20.96 15.62
N THR A 224 2.88 -21.82 15.41
CA THR A 224 4.28 -21.41 15.35
C THR A 224 4.84 -21.80 14.00
N THR A 225 5.41 -20.84 13.29
CA THR A 225 6.10 -21.05 12.03
C THR A 225 7.56 -20.64 12.19
N ALA A 226 8.46 -21.48 11.69
CA ALA A 226 9.87 -21.17 11.59
C ALA A 226 10.28 -21.32 10.13
N GLU A 227 10.87 -20.28 9.58
CA GLU A 227 11.35 -20.25 8.22
C GLU A 227 12.83 -19.92 8.21
N TYR A 228 13.58 -20.65 7.40
CA TYR A 228 14.97 -20.36 7.14
C TYR A 228 15.23 -20.45 5.65
N SER A 229 15.81 -19.43 5.07
CA SER A 229 16.21 -19.37 3.68
C SER A 229 17.69 -19.00 3.60
N ARG A 230 18.44 -19.74 2.77
CA ARG A 230 19.85 -19.49 2.48
C ARG A 230 20.00 -19.12 1.01
N GLY A 231 20.61 -17.97 0.75
CA GLY A 231 20.84 -17.46 -0.61
C GLY A 231 21.94 -16.40 -0.60
N GLU A 232 21.75 -15.33 -1.35
CA GLU A 232 22.64 -14.15 -1.30
C GLU A 232 22.64 -13.47 0.07
N GLY A 233 21.68 -13.83 0.96
CA GLY A 233 21.61 -13.46 2.36
C GLY A 233 20.95 -14.56 3.18
N ASP A 234 21.39 -14.73 4.43
CA ASP A 234 20.75 -15.63 5.37
C ASP A 234 19.50 -14.94 5.93
N TYR A 235 18.36 -15.60 5.81
CA TYR A 235 17.07 -15.15 6.34
C TYR A 235 16.56 -16.21 7.32
N GLY A 236 16.14 -15.77 8.50
CA GLY A 236 15.48 -16.65 9.46
C GLY A 236 14.40 -15.91 10.21
N THR A 237 13.23 -16.50 10.31
CA THR A 237 12.08 -15.93 11.02
C THR A 237 11.45 -16.99 11.89
N ILE A 238 11.08 -16.63 13.11
CA ILE A 238 10.22 -17.42 13.99
C ILE A 238 9.03 -16.54 14.35
N ASN A 239 7.85 -17.02 13.96
CA ASN A 239 6.58 -16.38 14.23
C ASN A 239 5.74 -17.29 15.11
N THR A 240 5.21 -16.75 16.20
CA THR A 240 4.25 -17.45 17.06
C THR A 240 3.00 -16.61 17.22
N ARG A 241 1.87 -17.19 16.91
CA ARG A 241 0.55 -16.58 17.09
C ARG A 241 -0.25 -17.43 18.08
N GLY A 242 -0.74 -16.79 19.14
CA GLY A 242 -1.70 -17.39 20.07
C GLY A 242 -3.03 -16.66 19.98
N VAL A 243 -4.15 -17.39 19.94
CA VAL A 243 -5.50 -16.85 19.95
C VAL A 243 -6.32 -17.55 21.03
N LEU A 244 -6.96 -16.76 21.87
CA LEU A 244 -7.92 -17.26 22.86
C LEU A 244 -9.27 -16.59 22.64
N ASN A 245 -10.25 -17.36 22.21
CA ASN A 245 -11.59 -16.88 21.97
C ASN A 245 -12.60 -17.56 22.90
N THR A 246 -13.36 -16.74 23.60
CA THR A 246 -14.53 -17.15 24.38
C THR A 246 -15.78 -16.44 23.87
N ALA A 247 -16.93 -16.67 24.48
CA ALA A 247 -18.17 -15.98 24.12
C ALA A 247 -18.07 -14.44 24.29
N LYS A 248 -17.22 -13.96 25.21
CA LYS A 248 -17.09 -12.54 25.55
C LYS A 248 -15.72 -11.95 25.23
N LEU A 249 -14.69 -12.77 25.07
CA LEU A 249 -13.32 -12.34 24.99
C LEU A 249 -12.65 -12.91 23.76
N ALA A 250 -12.02 -12.06 22.97
CA ALA A 250 -11.13 -12.47 21.89
C ALA A 250 -9.75 -11.82 22.14
N ASN A 251 -8.73 -12.65 22.35
CA ASN A 251 -7.36 -12.22 22.51
C ASN A 251 -6.52 -12.76 21.35
N SER A 252 -5.59 -11.98 20.88
CA SER A 252 -4.55 -12.43 19.97
C SER A 252 -3.20 -11.91 20.44
N LEU A 253 -2.22 -12.78 20.47
CA LEU A 253 -0.82 -12.45 20.71
C LEU A 253 -0.02 -12.94 19.52
N TYR A 254 0.76 -12.06 18.93
CA TYR A 254 1.70 -12.39 17.87
C TYR A 254 3.10 -11.96 18.29
N LEU A 255 4.02 -12.90 18.21
CA LEU A 255 5.43 -12.72 18.53
C LEU A 255 6.24 -13.05 17.29
N ARG A 256 7.23 -12.23 16.98
CA ARG A 256 8.15 -12.47 15.88
C ARG A 256 9.58 -12.10 16.28
N THR A 257 10.51 -12.93 15.88
CA THR A 257 11.93 -12.60 15.85
C THR A 257 12.49 -12.87 14.48
N ASN A 258 13.28 -11.95 13.97
CA ASN A 258 13.82 -12.00 12.62
C ASN A 258 15.27 -11.55 12.60
N PRO A 259 16.25 -12.45 12.59
CA PRO A 259 17.62 -12.15 12.21
C PRO A 259 17.74 -12.16 10.67
N TYR A 260 18.01 -11.02 10.07
CA TYR A 260 18.01 -10.83 8.63
C TYR A 260 19.34 -10.27 8.12
N ARG A 261 19.82 -10.78 6.97
CA ARG A 261 20.95 -10.24 6.22
C ARG A 261 20.57 -10.16 4.75
N SER A 262 20.61 -8.98 4.17
CA SER A 262 20.35 -8.76 2.74
C SER A 262 21.46 -7.96 2.11
N PRO A 263 22.10 -8.45 1.05
CA PRO A 263 22.88 -7.61 0.16
C PRO A 263 21.90 -6.80 -0.70
N THR A 264 22.14 -5.51 -0.81
CA THR A 264 21.39 -4.64 -1.73
C THR A 264 22.40 -3.79 -2.48
N SER A 265 22.24 -3.68 -3.80
CA SER A 265 22.93 -2.69 -4.61
C SER A 265 21.92 -1.71 -5.18
N SER A 266 22.26 -0.44 -5.24
CA SER A 266 21.43 0.58 -5.86
C SER A 266 22.30 1.61 -6.54
N THR A 267 21.93 2.02 -7.73
CA THR A 267 22.51 3.17 -8.41
C THR A 267 21.56 4.34 -8.25
N ARG A 268 22.05 5.49 -7.83
CA ARG A 268 21.27 6.71 -7.68
C ARG A 268 21.88 7.81 -8.53
N GLN A 269 21.02 8.57 -9.21
CA GLN A 269 21.41 9.76 -9.94
C GLN A 269 21.24 11.00 -9.07
N TYR A 270 22.26 11.81 -9.02
CA TYR A 270 22.23 13.09 -8.33
C TYR A 270 22.45 14.24 -9.32
N VAL A 271 21.57 15.25 -9.23
CA VAL A 271 21.69 16.49 -9.98
C VAL A 271 22.26 17.53 -9.04
N PHE A 272 23.43 18.07 -9.37
CA PHE A 272 24.08 19.12 -8.61
C PHE A 272 23.63 20.51 -9.08
N ASP A 273 23.85 21.54 -8.26
CA ASP A 273 23.45 22.93 -8.55
C ASP A 273 23.99 23.47 -9.88
N ASN A 274 25.09 22.92 -10.37
CA ASN A 274 25.67 23.24 -11.69
C ASN A 274 25.05 22.44 -12.85
N GLY A 275 23.97 21.69 -12.60
CA GLY A 275 23.29 20.85 -13.61
C GLY A 275 24.03 19.56 -13.96
N VAL A 276 25.13 19.24 -13.30
CA VAL A 276 25.85 17.98 -13.55
C VAL A 276 25.08 16.82 -12.94
N VAL A 277 24.72 15.86 -13.77
CA VAL A 277 24.12 14.59 -13.34
C VAL A 277 25.24 13.55 -13.18
N LYS A 278 25.31 12.91 -12.04
CA LYS A 278 26.28 11.82 -11.79
C LYS A 278 25.59 10.64 -11.15
N ASP A 279 26.02 9.45 -11.58
CA ASP A 279 25.60 8.19 -11.02
C ASP A 279 26.48 7.87 -9.81
N ILE A 280 25.84 7.53 -8.71
CA ILE A 280 26.50 7.04 -7.50
C ILE A 280 26.08 5.60 -7.29
N GLU A 281 27.04 4.70 -7.33
CA GLU A 281 26.83 3.29 -7.05
C GLU A 281 26.98 3.03 -5.55
N ASP A 282 25.93 2.50 -4.93
CA ASP A 282 25.92 2.08 -3.54
C ASP A 282 25.73 0.55 -3.46
N ALA A 283 26.70 -0.16 -2.92
CA ALA A 283 26.52 -1.54 -2.48
C ALA A 283 26.28 -1.57 -0.98
N LYS A 284 25.21 -2.22 -0.54
CA LYS A 284 24.82 -2.26 0.87
C LYS A 284 24.71 -3.70 1.35
N GLN A 285 25.28 -3.99 2.52
CA GLN A 285 24.98 -5.20 3.28
C GLN A 285 24.23 -4.81 4.54
N LYS A 286 22.99 -5.28 4.67
CA LYS A 286 22.16 -4.98 5.83
C LYS A 286 21.99 -6.24 6.68
N LYS A 287 22.25 -6.10 7.98
CA LYS A 287 21.94 -7.11 9.00
C LYS A 287 20.93 -6.52 9.98
N THR A 288 19.76 -7.11 10.02
CA THR A 288 18.66 -6.66 10.90
C THR A 288 18.40 -7.74 11.94
N LYS A 289 18.20 -7.32 13.18
CA LYS A 289 17.66 -8.17 14.26
C LYS A 289 16.44 -7.48 14.82
N ASP A 290 15.27 -8.07 14.57
CA ASP A 290 13.99 -7.53 15.00
C ASP A 290 13.35 -8.44 16.04
N PHE A 291 12.70 -7.81 17.01
CA PHE A 291 11.77 -8.44 17.92
C PHE A 291 10.47 -7.65 17.90
N TYR A 292 9.38 -8.31 17.58
CA TYR A 292 8.07 -7.72 17.44
C TYR A 292 7.05 -8.44 18.31
N VAL A 293 6.24 -7.66 19.01
CA VAL A 293 5.09 -8.13 19.81
C VAL A 293 3.86 -7.36 19.37
N ASP A 294 2.80 -8.07 19.05
CA ASP A 294 1.48 -7.50 18.81
C ASP A 294 0.47 -8.23 19.71
N TYR A 295 -0.19 -7.49 20.55
CA TYR A 295 -1.26 -7.99 21.41
C TYR A 295 -2.52 -7.20 21.12
N ALA A 296 -3.61 -7.91 20.85
CA ALA A 296 -4.92 -7.31 20.71
C ALA A 296 -5.92 -8.07 21.58
N ASN A 297 -6.70 -7.31 22.31
CA ASN A 297 -7.81 -7.79 23.11
C ASN A 297 -9.10 -7.13 22.65
N ASN A 298 -10.16 -7.92 22.53
CA ASN A 298 -11.51 -7.45 22.26
C ASN A 298 -12.46 -8.09 23.28
N TYR A 299 -13.16 -7.29 24.03
CA TYR A 299 -14.11 -7.71 25.01
C TYR A 299 -15.53 -7.29 24.62
N ASN A 300 -16.41 -8.26 24.40
CA ASN A 300 -17.82 -8.08 24.11
C ASN A 300 -18.58 -7.84 25.42
N LEU A 301 -18.78 -6.58 25.78
CA LEU A 301 -19.53 -6.18 26.96
C LEU A 301 -21.02 -6.54 26.82
N SER A 302 -21.55 -6.39 25.61
CA SER A 302 -22.90 -6.80 25.23
C SER A 302 -22.99 -7.07 23.73
N LYS A 303 -24.15 -7.43 23.22
CA LYS A 303 -24.39 -7.55 21.75
C LYS A 303 -24.21 -6.22 21.00
N GLU A 304 -24.27 -5.11 21.70
CA GLU A 304 -24.22 -3.75 21.14
C GLU A 304 -22.90 -3.04 21.44
N VAL A 305 -22.14 -3.52 22.45
CA VAL A 305 -20.98 -2.82 23.00
C VAL A 305 -19.75 -3.72 23.03
N ASN A 306 -18.69 -3.25 22.41
CA ASN A 306 -17.36 -3.86 22.47
C ASN A 306 -16.33 -2.84 22.96
N ALA A 307 -15.32 -3.31 23.64
CA ALA A 307 -14.15 -2.52 24.01
C ALA A 307 -12.89 -3.36 23.82
N GLY A 308 -11.79 -2.72 23.57
CA GLY A 308 -10.55 -3.46 23.38
C GLY A 308 -9.30 -2.64 23.61
N VAL A 309 -8.19 -3.36 23.67
CA VAL A 309 -6.85 -2.82 23.87
C VAL A 309 -5.95 -3.36 22.77
N LEU A 310 -5.07 -2.52 22.29
CA LEU A 310 -4.00 -2.86 21.36
C LEU A 310 -2.66 -2.49 22.00
N ILE A 311 -1.70 -3.39 21.93
CA ILE A 311 -0.31 -3.13 22.28
C ILE A 311 0.57 -3.65 21.15
N ASN A 312 1.44 -2.79 20.65
CA ASN A 312 2.41 -3.14 19.63
C ASN A 312 3.79 -2.66 20.08
N TYR A 313 4.76 -3.54 20.02
CA TYR A 313 6.13 -3.23 20.40
C TYR A 313 7.10 -3.82 19.40
N LEU A 314 7.98 -2.98 18.86
CA LEU A 314 9.03 -3.35 17.93
C LEU A 314 10.37 -2.83 18.45
N VAL A 315 11.35 -3.72 18.49
CA VAL A 315 12.76 -3.37 18.65
C VAL A 315 13.50 -3.87 17.42
N SER A 316 14.24 -2.99 16.78
CA SER A 316 15.04 -3.32 15.62
C SER A 316 16.47 -2.82 15.80
N ASN A 317 17.44 -3.67 15.50
CA ASN A 317 18.85 -3.33 15.49
C ASN A 317 19.39 -3.62 14.09
N ASN A 318 19.60 -2.57 13.33
CA ASN A 318 20.11 -2.61 11.97
C ASN A 318 21.57 -2.25 11.95
N LYS A 319 22.37 -3.08 11.30
CA LYS A 319 23.74 -2.77 10.93
C LYS A 319 23.85 -2.84 9.41
N GLU A 320 24.44 -1.84 8.82
CA GLU A 320 24.55 -1.70 7.38
C GLU A 320 25.98 -1.29 7.04
N VAL A 321 26.61 -2.04 6.15
CA VAL A 321 27.88 -1.66 5.53
C VAL A 321 27.55 -1.11 4.15
N ARG A 322 27.94 0.11 3.89
CA ARG A 322 27.74 0.81 2.61
C ARG A 322 29.08 1.01 1.94
N THR A 323 29.20 0.58 0.71
CA THR A 323 30.31 0.93 -0.17
C THR A 323 29.78 1.91 -1.20
N SER A 324 30.21 3.15 -1.13
CA SER A 324 29.80 4.19 -2.06
C SER A 324 30.93 4.55 -3.01
N ASN A 325 30.64 4.58 -4.30
CA ASN A 325 31.54 5.13 -5.31
C ASN A 325 31.02 6.51 -5.74
N VAL A 326 31.66 7.55 -5.21
CA VAL A 326 31.32 8.95 -5.51
C VAL A 326 32.44 9.53 -6.38
N PHE A 327 32.17 9.72 -7.67
CA PHE A 327 33.15 10.29 -8.63
C PHE A 327 34.47 9.52 -8.74
N GLY A 328 34.42 8.20 -8.65
CA GLY A 328 35.62 7.35 -8.68
C GLY A 328 36.30 7.17 -7.32
N ASN A 329 35.87 7.90 -6.30
CA ASN A 329 36.33 7.69 -4.94
C ASN A 329 35.44 6.65 -4.25
N VAL A 330 36.01 5.51 -3.96
CA VAL A 330 35.33 4.44 -3.22
C VAL A 330 35.52 4.68 -1.73
N SER A 331 34.40 4.77 -1.01
CA SER A 331 34.38 4.89 0.45
C SER A 331 33.48 3.85 1.06
N ASP A 332 33.96 3.19 2.11
CA ASP A 332 33.17 2.28 2.93
C ASP A 332 32.71 2.98 4.20
N MET A 333 31.47 2.75 4.57
CA MET A 333 30.85 3.32 5.76
C MET A 333 30.06 2.28 6.52
N ASP A 334 30.19 2.30 7.84
CA ASP A 334 29.37 1.51 8.76
C ASP A 334 28.25 2.35 9.31
N ALA A 335 27.02 1.99 8.98
CA ALA A 335 25.82 2.58 9.57
C ALA A 335 25.20 1.59 10.56
N SER A 336 24.85 2.09 11.75
CA SER A 336 24.06 1.33 12.70
C SER A 336 22.84 2.14 13.14
N GLN A 337 21.70 1.48 13.16
CA GLN A 337 20.44 2.07 13.58
C GLN A 337 19.79 1.17 14.63
N PHE A 338 19.51 1.73 15.78
CA PHE A 338 18.72 1.11 16.83
C PHE A 338 17.38 1.81 16.91
N TYR A 339 16.30 1.06 16.74
CA TYR A 339 14.95 1.55 16.63
C TYR A 339 14.04 0.88 17.65
N ARG A 340 13.29 1.67 18.39
CA ARG A 340 12.19 1.20 19.24
C ARG A 340 10.89 1.87 18.85
N PHE A 341 9.86 1.10 18.73
CA PHE A 341 8.51 1.60 18.49
C PHE A 341 7.56 0.93 19.46
N PHE A 342 6.77 1.72 20.15
CA PHE A 342 5.73 1.27 21.06
C PHE A 342 4.44 1.99 20.72
N THR A 343 3.37 1.20 20.51
CA THR A 343 2.02 1.71 20.36
C THR A 343 1.13 1.03 21.38
N THR A 344 0.33 1.81 22.07
CA THR A 344 -0.79 1.30 22.83
C THR A 344 -2.05 2.05 22.46
N GLY A 345 -3.17 1.36 22.40
CA GLY A 345 -4.44 1.95 22.08
C GLY A 345 -5.59 1.28 22.79
N VAL A 346 -6.63 2.04 23.04
CA VAL A 346 -7.90 1.55 23.55
C VAL A 346 -8.99 1.97 22.59
N TYR A 347 -9.97 1.10 22.39
CA TYR A 347 -11.11 1.44 21.59
C TYR A 347 -12.43 1.00 22.23
N PHE A 348 -13.49 1.66 21.82
CA PHE A 348 -14.84 1.40 22.25
C PHE A 348 -15.77 1.47 21.04
N ASP A 349 -16.57 0.42 20.86
CA ASP A 349 -17.57 0.31 19.80
C ASP A 349 -18.96 0.24 20.41
N LEU A 350 -19.85 1.07 19.93
CA LEU A 350 -21.29 1.01 20.22
C LEU A 350 -22.07 0.84 18.93
N LYS A 351 -22.90 -0.18 18.86
CA LYS A 351 -23.83 -0.40 17.76
C LYS A 351 -25.23 -0.57 18.32
N LYS A 352 -26.02 0.49 18.27
CA LYS A 352 -27.40 0.48 18.76
C LYS A 352 -28.36 0.96 17.68
N ASN A 353 -29.29 0.10 17.27
CA ASN A 353 -30.27 0.41 16.23
C ASN A 353 -29.60 0.91 14.93
N LYS A 354 -29.75 2.21 14.66
CA LYS A 354 -29.26 2.91 13.46
C LYS A 354 -27.93 3.60 13.66
N HIS A 355 -27.42 3.59 14.89
CA HIS A 355 -26.21 4.27 15.31
C HIS A 355 -25.04 3.30 15.41
N LYS A 356 -23.89 3.70 14.88
CA LYS A 356 -22.61 3.07 15.14
C LYS A 356 -21.65 4.15 15.57
N LEU A 357 -20.99 3.94 16.68
CA LEU A 357 -19.96 4.81 17.22
C LEU A 357 -18.72 3.98 17.48
N HIS A 358 -17.59 4.44 16.98
CA HIS A 358 -16.27 3.91 17.30
C HIS A 358 -15.44 5.04 17.86
N LEU A 359 -14.91 4.83 19.05
CA LEU A 359 -13.98 5.73 19.71
C LEU A 359 -12.62 5.01 19.79
N GLU A 360 -11.56 5.70 19.47
CA GLU A 360 -10.21 5.17 19.58
C GLU A 360 -9.29 6.22 20.16
N MET A 361 -8.45 5.81 21.11
CA MET A 361 -7.33 6.59 21.62
C MET A 361 -6.08 5.74 21.49
N ALA A 362 -5.02 6.28 20.93
CA ALA A 362 -3.75 5.59 20.81
C ALA A 362 -2.58 6.51 21.17
N PHE A 363 -1.53 5.90 21.65
CA PHE A 363 -0.29 6.54 22.01
C PHE A 363 0.85 5.83 21.28
N ASN A 364 1.58 6.57 20.47
CA ASN A 364 2.76 6.08 19.76
C ASN A 364 4.00 6.74 20.34
N ASN A 365 5.00 5.91 20.58
CA ASN A 365 6.32 6.34 21.01
C ASN A 365 7.38 5.69 20.14
N LYS A 366 8.21 6.50 19.52
CA LYS A 366 9.29 6.08 18.64
C LYS A 366 10.61 6.64 19.15
N ASN A 367 11.59 5.78 19.33
CA ASN A 367 12.96 6.15 19.66
C ASN A 367 13.88 5.57 18.58
N ASP A 368 14.66 6.41 17.93
CA ASP A 368 15.57 6.05 16.86
C ASP A 368 16.96 6.59 17.19
N GLN A 369 17.96 5.73 17.13
CA GLN A 369 19.36 6.08 17.29
C GLN A 369 20.12 5.66 16.05
N TYR A 370 20.77 6.59 15.40
CA TYR A 370 21.54 6.38 14.19
C TYR A 370 22.99 6.76 14.43
N LYS A 371 23.93 5.91 13.94
CA LYS A 371 25.38 6.17 13.96
C LYS A 371 25.95 5.84 12.61
N LEU A 372 26.81 6.72 12.12
CA LEU A 372 27.57 6.56 10.88
C LEU A 372 29.07 6.67 11.18
N ARG A 373 29.85 5.72 10.68
CA ARG A 373 31.31 5.68 10.81
C ARG A 373 31.94 5.48 9.45
N ASN A 374 33.15 5.98 9.24
CA ASN A 374 33.96 5.69 8.07
C ASN A 374 34.79 4.40 8.26
N THR A 375 35.52 3.99 7.23
CA THR A 375 36.43 2.82 7.20
C THR A 375 37.44 2.79 8.34
N ASN A 376 37.90 3.97 8.77
CA ASN A 376 38.85 4.11 9.87
C ASN A 376 38.17 4.08 11.24
N ASN A 377 36.89 3.68 11.31
CA ASN A 377 36.06 3.66 12.50
C ASN A 377 35.83 5.06 13.14
N THR A 378 36.14 6.13 12.39
CA THR A 378 35.89 7.51 12.84
C THR A 378 34.38 7.79 12.78
N LEU A 379 33.82 8.27 13.88
CA LEU A 379 32.41 8.62 13.95
C LEU A 379 32.16 9.89 13.13
N LEU A 380 31.31 9.77 12.10
CA LEU A 380 30.92 10.89 11.23
C LEU A 380 29.63 11.56 11.71
N GLN A 381 28.71 10.78 12.25
CA GLN A 381 27.43 11.27 12.78
C GLN A 381 26.89 10.34 13.86
N SER A 382 26.29 10.90 14.89
CA SER A 382 25.52 10.16 15.89
C SER A 382 24.27 10.95 16.24
N MET A 383 23.11 10.44 15.85
CA MET A 383 21.82 11.09 16.07
C MET A 383 20.93 10.25 16.97
N LYS A 384 20.19 10.91 17.84
CA LYS A 384 19.03 10.35 18.52
C LYS A 384 17.81 11.16 18.16
N SER A 385 16.72 10.47 17.89
CA SER A 385 15.41 11.12 17.74
C SER A 385 14.37 10.42 18.60
N TYR A 386 13.49 11.22 19.14
CA TYR A 386 12.40 10.77 19.99
C TYR A 386 11.11 11.39 19.48
N ASN A 387 10.12 10.58 19.21
CA ASN A 387 8.83 11.02 18.70
C ASN A 387 7.71 10.44 19.56
N ILE A 388 6.84 11.32 20.05
CA ILE A 388 5.61 10.97 20.77
C ILE A 388 4.44 11.46 19.95
N THR A 389 3.45 10.58 19.75
CA THR A 389 2.25 10.93 19.01
C THR A 389 1.01 10.32 19.68
N PRO A 390 0.41 10.99 20.67
CA PRO A 390 -0.95 10.67 21.07
C PRO A 390 -1.94 11.05 19.98
N ASN A 391 -2.92 10.20 19.78
CA ASN A 391 -4.01 10.44 18.85
C ASN A 391 -5.34 9.98 19.45
N ALA A 392 -6.42 10.60 19.00
CA ALA A 392 -7.78 10.22 19.33
C ALA A 392 -8.65 10.33 18.10
N SER A 393 -9.57 9.41 17.93
CA SER A 393 -10.54 9.45 16.82
C SER A 393 -11.93 9.03 17.23
N VAL A 394 -12.90 9.59 16.52
CA VAL A 394 -14.33 9.30 16.65
C VAL A 394 -14.89 9.02 15.27
N ASP A 395 -15.43 7.83 15.06
CA ASP A 395 -16.15 7.47 13.82
C ASP A 395 -17.62 7.21 14.16
N TYR A 396 -18.48 8.07 13.71
CA TYR A 396 -19.92 7.96 13.92
C TYR A 396 -20.64 7.72 12.61
N THR A 397 -21.50 6.71 12.58
CA THR A 397 -22.37 6.42 11.44
C THR A 397 -23.82 6.34 11.88
N TYR A 398 -24.66 7.09 11.19
CA TYR A 398 -26.11 7.02 11.31
C TYR A 398 -26.74 6.46 10.04
N THR A 399 -27.59 5.43 10.19
CA THR A 399 -28.34 4.84 9.08
C THR A 399 -29.79 5.32 9.17
N PHE A 400 -30.29 5.97 8.14
CA PHE A 400 -31.68 6.48 8.10
C PHE A 400 -32.70 5.34 8.14
N ARG A 401 -33.99 5.69 8.31
CA ARG A 401 -35.11 4.73 8.25
C ARG A 401 -35.10 3.93 6.94
N ASN A 402 -34.83 4.60 5.83
CA ASN A 402 -34.51 3.94 4.58
C ASN A 402 -33.04 3.51 4.64
N PRO A 403 -32.74 2.19 4.67
CA PRO A 403 -31.35 1.69 4.81
C PRO A 403 -30.43 2.08 3.64
N LYS A 404 -30.99 2.72 2.59
CA LYS A 404 -30.25 3.22 1.44
C LYS A 404 -29.45 4.48 1.72
N PHE A 405 -29.70 5.17 2.86
CA PHE A 405 -28.98 6.40 3.21
C PHE A 405 -28.22 6.25 4.52
N LYS A 406 -26.98 6.73 4.54
CA LYS A 406 -26.10 6.76 5.72
C LYS A 406 -25.32 8.05 5.75
N ILE A 407 -25.23 8.67 6.92
CA ILE A 407 -24.26 9.72 7.21
C ILE A 407 -23.15 9.12 8.04
N ARG A 408 -21.90 9.41 7.70
CA ARG A 408 -20.72 9.09 8.48
C ARG A 408 -19.95 10.36 8.78
N SER A 409 -19.55 10.52 10.01
CA SER A 409 -18.69 11.58 10.49
C SER A 409 -17.47 10.93 11.13
N PHE A 410 -16.28 11.26 10.67
CA PHE A 410 -15.03 10.82 11.26
C PHE A 410 -14.24 12.04 11.68
N SER A 411 -13.90 12.11 12.96
CA SER A 411 -13.05 13.16 13.51
C SER A 411 -11.79 12.52 14.08
N SER A 412 -10.65 13.10 13.81
CA SER A 412 -9.40 12.66 14.44
C SER A 412 -8.56 13.85 14.86
N TYR A 413 -7.89 13.70 15.99
CA TYR A 413 -6.91 14.63 16.51
C TYR A 413 -5.62 13.88 16.80
N SER A 414 -4.49 14.45 16.40
CA SER A 414 -3.18 13.97 16.80
C SER A 414 -2.28 15.13 17.20
N TYR A 415 -1.47 14.86 18.20
CA TYR A 415 -0.36 15.72 18.59
C TYR A 415 0.92 14.96 18.34
N MET A 416 1.89 15.58 17.70
CA MET A 416 3.20 14.99 17.49
C MET A 416 4.25 15.89 18.12
N PHE A 417 5.14 15.27 18.88
CA PHE A 417 6.34 15.92 19.38
C PHE A 417 7.55 15.11 18.95
N LEU A 418 8.44 15.73 18.21
CA LEU A 418 9.69 15.16 17.72
C LEU A 418 10.85 15.99 18.27
N THR A 419 11.80 15.34 18.94
CA THR A 419 13.08 15.93 19.29
C THR A 419 14.21 15.16 18.62
N ALA A 420 15.23 15.84 18.16
CA ALA A 420 16.43 15.24 17.60
C ALA A 420 17.69 15.92 18.15
N GLU A 421 18.69 15.10 18.45
CA GLU A 421 19.97 15.51 19.02
C GLU A 421 21.12 14.91 18.19
N ASP A 422 22.14 15.72 17.91
CA ASP A 422 23.45 15.23 17.50
C ASP A 422 24.25 14.91 18.77
N VAL A 423 24.33 13.62 19.08
CA VAL A 423 25.00 13.14 20.29
C VAL A 423 26.52 13.33 20.21
N PHE A 424 27.08 13.34 19.00
CA PHE A 424 28.52 13.49 18.78
C PHE A 424 29.01 14.91 19.12
N HIS A 425 28.25 15.92 18.73
CA HIS A 425 28.58 17.31 19.02
C HIS A 425 27.88 17.85 20.27
N ASN A 426 27.04 17.02 20.92
CA ASN A 426 26.19 17.42 22.05
C ASN A 426 25.30 18.63 21.73
N ILE A 427 24.77 18.64 20.51
CA ILE A 427 23.94 19.73 19.98
C ILE A 427 22.50 19.22 19.84
N LYS A 428 21.56 19.95 20.45
CA LYS A 428 20.15 19.77 20.20
C LYS A 428 19.84 20.32 18.80
N LEU A 429 19.51 19.42 17.85
CA LEU A 429 19.27 19.81 16.47
C LEU A 429 17.92 20.48 16.32
N GLN A 430 16.86 19.94 16.92
CA GLN A 430 15.53 20.51 16.81
C GLN A 430 14.52 19.90 17.78
N ASP A 431 13.57 20.75 18.21
CA ASP A 431 12.26 20.35 18.69
C ASP A 431 11.22 20.72 17.63
N PHE A 432 10.39 19.80 17.29
CA PHE A 432 9.27 20.01 16.37
C PHE A 432 7.99 19.49 17.02
N TRP A 433 6.95 20.31 17.00
CA TRP A 433 5.62 19.90 17.42
C TRP A 433 4.59 20.24 16.36
N GLU A 434 3.57 19.39 16.26
CA GLU A 434 2.46 19.58 15.33
C GLU A 434 1.16 19.08 15.96
N HIS A 435 0.13 19.90 15.90
CA HIS A 435 -1.25 19.52 16.15
C HIS A 435 -1.96 19.32 14.83
N THR A 436 -2.66 18.24 14.70
CA THR A 436 -3.47 17.94 13.52
C THR A 436 -4.89 17.64 13.93
N PHE A 437 -5.84 18.28 13.28
CA PHE A 437 -7.26 17.96 13.40
C PHE A 437 -7.82 17.69 12.02
N ARG A 438 -8.51 16.56 11.88
CA ARG A 438 -9.18 16.18 10.65
C ARG A 438 -10.63 15.83 10.93
N GLN A 439 -11.53 16.35 10.10
CA GLN A 439 -12.95 16.08 10.10
C GLN A 439 -13.39 15.65 8.73
N ASP A 440 -13.88 14.42 8.60
CA ASP A 440 -14.48 13.89 7.38
C ASP A 440 -15.98 13.74 7.58
N MET A 441 -16.77 14.22 6.65
CA MET A 441 -18.23 14.04 6.65
C MET A 441 -18.68 13.46 5.31
N TYR A 442 -19.48 12.40 5.37
CA TYR A 442 -19.91 11.65 4.19
C TYR A 442 -21.40 11.38 4.23
N LEU A 443 -22.05 11.56 3.10
CA LEU A 443 -23.38 11.08 2.81
C LEU A 443 -23.30 9.99 1.76
N ASN A 444 -23.70 8.78 2.13
CA ASN A 444 -23.74 7.61 1.24
C ASN A 444 -25.18 7.20 1.04
N GLY A 445 -25.53 6.84 -0.18
CA GLY A 445 -26.88 6.36 -0.41
C GLY A 445 -27.18 5.93 -1.82
N SER A 446 -28.42 5.55 -2.03
CA SER A 446 -28.96 5.30 -3.35
C SER A 446 -30.35 5.88 -3.49
N PHE A 447 -30.63 6.48 -4.63
CA PHE A 447 -31.92 6.98 -5.04
C PHE A 447 -32.31 6.36 -6.39
N GLY A 448 -33.26 5.45 -6.38
CA GLY A 448 -33.60 4.67 -7.56
C GLY A 448 -32.39 3.84 -8.04
N LYS A 449 -31.93 4.13 -9.25
CA LYS A 449 -30.77 3.48 -9.89
C LYS A 449 -29.48 4.27 -9.71
N VAL A 450 -29.51 5.39 -9.01
CA VAL A 450 -28.35 6.23 -8.72
C VAL A 450 -27.80 5.86 -7.35
N GLU A 451 -26.53 5.47 -7.30
CA GLU A 451 -25.75 5.34 -6.06
C GLU A 451 -24.84 6.55 -5.94
N PHE A 452 -24.69 7.06 -4.73
CA PHE A 452 -23.82 8.20 -4.51
C PHE A 452 -23.03 8.09 -3.19
N ASN A 453 -21.86 8.69 -3.21
CA ASN A 453 -21.06 8.99 -2.04
C ASN A 453 -20.57 10.44 -2.23
N ALA A 454 -21.03 11.32 -1.39
CA ALA A 454 -20.58 12.72 -1.39
C ALA A 454 -20.03 13.06 -0.02
N GLY A 455 -18.93 13.77 0.02
CA GLY A 455 -18.31 14.12 1.27
C GLY A 455 -17.37 15.30 1.17
N ILE A 456 -16.93 15.72 2.34
CA ILE A 456 -16.00 16.82 2.52
C ILE A 456 -15.06 16.49 3.67
N THR A 457 -13.78 16.76 3.44
CA THR A 457 -12.73 16.66 4.44
C THR A 457 -12.25 18.05 4.81
N PHE A 458 -12.23 18.34 6.09
CA PHE A 458 -11.54 19.49 6.67
C PHE A 458 -10.26 18.98 7.33
N ASP A 459 -9.13 19.51 6.96
CA ASP A 459 -7.83 19.17 7.55
C ASP A 459 -7.17 20.45 8.05
N TYR A 460 -6.92 20.51 9.35
CA TYR A 460 -6.22 21.59 10.01
C TYR A 460 -4.95 21.08 10.67
N SER A 461 -3.84 21.74 10.42
CA SER A 461 -2.57 21.44 11.06
C SER A 461 -1.89 22.72 11.49
N THR A 462 -1.33 22.72 12.69
CA THR A 462 -0.53 23.80 13.22
C THR A 462 0.74 23.28 13.87
N SER A 463 1.85 23.88 13.51
CA SER A 463 3.17 23.65 14.09
C SER A 463 3.81 25.00 14.44
N HIS A 464 4.95 24.96 15.09
CA HIS A 464 5.69 26.21 15.38
C HIS A 464 6.20 26.95 14.12
N LYS A 465 6.13 26.30 12.93
CA LYS A 465 6.64 26.85 11.67
C LYS A 465 5.58 27.09 10.60
N ALA A 466 4.44 26.39 10.69
CA ALA A 466 3.45 26.46 9.63
C ALA A 466 2.03 26.18 10.15
N HIS A 467 1.06 26.82 9.51
CA HIS A 467 -0.36 26.59 9.73
C HIS A 467 -1.00 26.24 8.40
N TYR A 468 -1.75 25.17 8.39
CA TYR A 468 -2.42 24.70 7.19
C TYR A 468 -3.90 24.44 7.47
N PHE A 469 -4.75 24.86 6.54
CA PHE A 469 -6.16 24.53 6.55
C PHE A 469 -6.62 24.20 5.13
N TYR A 470 -7.21 23.03 4.98
CA TYR A 470 -7.69 22.54 3.69
C TYR A 470 -9.11 22.07 3.79
N VAL A 471 -9.80 22.20 2.65
CA VAL A 471 -11.12 21.66 2.43
C VAL A 471 -11.08 20.87 1.15
N ASP A 472 -11.22 19.55 1.26
CA ASP A 472 -11.12 18.62 0.16
C ASP A 472 -12.48 17.94 -0.07
N PRO A 473 -13.25 18.36 -1.07
CA PRO A 473 -14.51 17.73 -1.44
C PRO A 473 -14.26 16.47 -2.27
N HIS A 474 -15.15 15.48 -2.16
CA HIS A 474 -15.20 14.34 -3.03
C HIS A 474 -16.64 13.95 -3.34
N ILE A 475 -16.86 13.48 -4.56
CA ILE A 475 -18.16 13.04 -5.06
C ILE A 475 -17.91 11.78 -5.91
N LEU A 476 -18.68 10.75 -5.62
CA LEU A 476 -18.75 9.55 -6.43
C LEU A 476 -20.22 9.29 -6.74
N LEU A 477 -20.56 9.30 -8.01
CA LEU A 477 -21.90 9.00 -8.51
C LEU A 477 -21.82 7.74 -9.37
N GLY A 478 -22.73 6.82 -9.15
CA GLY A 478 -22.92 5.62 -9.96
C GLY A 478 -24.35 5.55 -10.46
N TYR A 479 -24.55 5.20 -11.72
CA TYR A 479 -25.87 4.99 -12.31
C TYR A 479 -25.89 3.68 -13.07
N GLU A 480 -26.88 2.82 -12.80
CA GLU A 480 -27.03 1.55 -13.49
C GLU A 480 -28.38 1.44 -14.18
N ILE A 481 -28.36 1.16 -15.50
CA ILE A 481 -29.55 0.93 -16.31
C ILE A 481 -29.28 -0.14 -17.37
N ASN A 482 -30.12 -1.17 -17.38
CA ASN A 482 -30.09 -2.26 -18.37
C ASN A 482 -28.67 -2.87 -18.57
N GLY A 483 -27.93 -3.07 -17.45
CA GLY A 483 -26.58 -3.60 -17.46
C GLY A 483 -25.50 -2.59 -17.86
N HIS A 484 -25.87 -1.35 -18.15
CA HIS A 484 -24.94 -0.23 -18.33
C HIS A 484 -24.68 0.44 -16.98
N LYS A 485 -23.40 0.60 -16.61
CA LYS A 485 -22.95 1.29 -15.40
C LYS A 485 -22.17 2.51 -15.80
N PHE A 486 -22.60 3.66 -15.32
CA PHE A 486 -21.92 4.94 -15.49
C PHE A 486 -21.40 5.39 -14.14
N GLY A 487 -20.22 5.95 -14.10
CA GLY A 487 -19.64 6.51 -12.88
C GLY A 487 -19.02 7.87 -13.15
N ILE A 488 -19.18 8.76 -12.20
CA ILE A 488 -18.50 10.05 -12.15
C ILE A 488 -17.83 10.15 -10.80
N ARG A 489 -16.54 10.42 -10.81
CA ARG A 489 -15.73 10.63 -9.62
C ARG A 489 -15.05 11.99 -9.71
N TYR A 490 -15.26 12.79 -8.70
CA TYR A 490 -14.46 13.98 -8.42
C TYR A 490 -13.83 13.83 -7.05
N ASP A 491 -12.53 14.03 -7.00
CA ASP A 491 -11.73 13.85 -5.79
C ASP A 491 -10.70 14.97 -5.69
N GLN A 492 -10.64 15.62 -4.55
CA GLN A 492 -9.58 16.54 -4.23
C GLN A 492 -8.86 16.03 -2.98
N ASN A 493 -7.55 15.99 -3.04
CA ASN A 493 -6.72 15.54 -1.93
C ASN A 493 -5.50 16.45 -1.78
N THR A 494 -5.37 17.02 -0.60
CA THR A 494 -4.22 17.86 -0.26
C THR A 494 -3.24 17.04 0.57
N SER A 495 -2.01 16.91 0.07
CA SER A 495 -0.93 16.23 0.76
C SER A 495 0.00 17.25 1.42
N ARG A 496 0.14 17.13 2.73
CA ARG A 496 1.06 17.95 3.52
C ARG A 496 2.47 17.37 3.47
N PRO A 497 3.51 18.22 3.56
CA PRO A 497 4.85 17.73 3.81
C PRO A 497 4.89 16.94 5.13
N LEU A 498 5.66 15.87 5.15
CA LEU A 498 5.86 15.09 6.37
C LEU A 498 6.69 15.90 7.38
N SER A 499 6.44 15.68 8.66
CA SER A 499 7.19 16.33 9.74
C SER A 499 8.70 16.18 9.62
N GLY A 500 9.19 15.02 9.20
CA GLY A 500 10.61 14.79 8.94
C GLY A 500 11.17 15.63 7.78
N GLN A 501 10.32 15.98 6.80
CA GLN A 501 10.71 16.87 5.70
C GLN A 501 10.73 18.33 6.14
N LEU A 502 9.85 18.72 7.07
CA LEU A 502 9.78 20.09 7.63
C LEU A 502 10.78 20.31 8.75
N ALA A 503 11.29 19.27 9.38
CA ALA A 503 12.07 19.39 10.60
C ALA A 503 13.47 19.99 10.41
N GLY A 504 13.93 20.26 9.21
CA GLY A 504 15.25 20.89 8.97
C GLY A 504 16.44 20.11 9.53
N ILE A 505 16.24 18.82 9.83
CA ILE A 505 17.27 17.94 10.36
C ILE A 505 18.15 17.48 9.21
N THR A 506 19.46 17.68 9.32
CA THR A 506 20.42 17.20 8.34
C THR A 506 20.91 15.80 8.72
N LYS A 507 20.75 14.86 7.83
CA LYS A 507 21.26 13.50 7.96
C LYS A 507 22.31 13.23 6.89
N LYS A 508 23.49 12.81 7.31
CA LYS A 508 24.51 12.31 6.37
C LYS A 508 24.08 10.99 5.78
N GLU A 509 24.01 10.90 4.47
CA GLU A 509 23.74 9.65 3.77
C GLU A 509 25.05 8.94 3.39
N ASN A 510 26.06 9.71 2.94
CA ASN A 510 27.43 9.24 2.70
C ASN A 510 28.43 10.42 2.82
N GLU A 511 29.72 10.19 2.53
CA GLU A 511 30.69 11.26 2.44
C GLU A 511 30.35 12.18 1.26
N GLY A 512 29.96 13.41 1.55
CA GLY A 512 29.61 14.43 0.54
C GLY A 512 28.13 14.54 0.20
N ILE A 513 27.23 13.73 0.80
CA ILE A 513 25.79 13.85 0.61
C ILE A 513 25.10 14.01 1.95
N ASP A 514 24.51 15.17 2.16
CA ASP A 514 23.68 15.50 3.30
C ASP A 514 22.22 15.66 2.83
N ILE A 515 21.29 14.99 3.49
CA ILE A 515 19.85 15.15 3.28
C ILE A 515 19.32 16.06 4.38
N THR A 516 18.85 17.24 4.00
CA THR A 516 18.29 18.22 4.93
C THR A 516 16.80 18.42 4.69
N GLY A 517 16.03 18.48 5.76
CA GLY A 517 14.64 18.88 5.68
C GLY A 517 14.49 20.32 5.21
N ASN A 518 13.40 20.61 4.48
CA ASN A 518 13.09 21.95 4.00
C ASN A 518 11.85 22.48 4.70
N ASN A 519 12.01 23.55 5.46
CA ASN A 519 10.92 24.20 6.21
C ASN A 519 9.93 24.96 5.32
N ASP A 520 10.33 25.29 4.09
CA ASP A 520 9.53 26.08 3.14
C ASP A 520 8.68 25.20 2.21
N LEU A 521 8.68 23.88 2.43
CA LEU A 521 7.86 22.96 1.66
C LEU A 521 6.39 23.33 1.81
N LYS A 522 5.75 23.51 0.67
CA LYS A 522 4.32 23.76 0.59
C LYS A 522 3.57 22.47 0.33
N PRO A 523 2.35 22.33 0.88
CA PRO A 523 1.46 21.25 0.51
C PRO A 523 1.15 21.30 -0.97
N TYR A 524 0.98 20.12 -1.56
CA TYR A 524 0.48 20.03 -2.92
C TYR A 524 -0.96 19.49 -2.93
N ARG A 525 -1.74 20.00 -3.88
CA ARG A 525 -3.13 19.63 -4.07
C ARG A 525 -3.25 18.80 -5.35
N ASN A 526 -3.84 17.63 -5.21
CA ASN A 526 -4.15 16.76 -6.33
C ASN A 526 -5.67 16.76 -6.55
N THR A 527 -6.10 17.15 -7.75
CA THR A 527 -7.52 17.13 -8.14
C THR A 527 -7.70 16.13 -9.27
N GLN A 528 -8.59 15.18 -9.09
CA GLN A 528 -8.89 14.13 -10.05
C GLN A 528 -10.36 14.16 -10.45
N LEU A 529 -10.62 14.14 -11.74
CA LEU A 529 -11.93 13.89 -12.33
C LEU A 529 -11.87 12.63 -13.17
N GLU A 530 -12.75 11.69 -12.93
CA GLU A 530 -12.83 10.43 -13.65
C GLU A 530 -14.27 10.19 -14.10
N LEU A 531 -14.44 9.83 -15.35
CA LEU A 531 -15.68 9.34 -15.92
C LEU A 531 -15.49 7.86 -16.25
N SER A 532 -16.39 7.03 -15.80
CA SER A 532 -16.36 5.60 -16.06
C SER A 532 -17.64 5.12 -16.72
N TYR A 533 -17.49 4.21 -17.66
CA TYR A 533 -18.60 3.49 -18.28
C TYR A 533 -18.30 2.01 -18.29
N ARG A 534 -19.29 1.20 -17.96
CA ARG A 534 -19.18 -0.27 -18.01
C ARG A 534 -20.47 -0.90 -18.52
N ARG A 535 -20.33 -1.83 -19.48
CA ARG A 535 -21.42 -2.70 -19.92
C ARG A 535 -20.90 -4.11 -20.08
N GLY A 536 -21.41 -5.06 -19.28
CA GLY A 536 -20.86 -6.40 -19.24
C GLY A 536 -19.36 -6.37 -18.96
N ASN A 537 -18.57 -6.76 -19.96
CA ASN A 537 -17.12 -6.85 -19.88
C ASN A 537 -16.41 -5.61 -20.45
N LEU A 538 -17.13 -4.73 -21.16
CA LEU A 538 -16.56 -3.48 -21.65
C LEU A 538 -16.52 -2.43 -20.54
N GLY A 539 -15.35 -1.88 -20.26
CA GLY A 539 -15.15 -0.77 -19.33
C GLY A 539 -14.27 0.30 -19.98
N VAL A 540 -14.70 1.55 -19.87
CA VAL A 540 -13.94 2.72 -20.32
C VAL A 540 -13.82 3.68 -19.15
N ASN A 541 -12.60 4.09 -18.81
CA ASN A 541 -12.33 5.13 -17.83
C ASN A 541 -11.59 6.26 -18.54
N ILE A 542 -12.11 7.46 -18.39
CA ILE A 542 -11.47 8.69 -18.88
C ILE A 542 -11.28 9.58 -17.68
N GLY A 543 -10.04 9.95 -17.39
CA GLY A 543 -9.73 10.77 -16.23
C GLY A 543 -8.66 11.81 -16.52
N GLY A 544 -8.75 12.93 -15.81
CA GLY A 544 -7.74 13.98 -15.77
C GLY A 544 -7.29 14.21 -14.34
N CYS A 545 -6.00 14.44 -14.15
CA CYS A 545 -5.39 14.78 -12.87
C CYS A 545 -4.68 16.13 -13.02
N ARG A 546 -4.96 17.07 -12.10
CA ARG A 546 -4.23 18.32 -11.95
C ARG A 546 -3.48 18.30 -10.63
N ARG A 547 -2.16 18.42 -10.72
CA ARG A 547 -1.26 18.57 -9.57
C ARG A 547 -0.96 20.03 -9.28
#